data_f4c580031997f16d869c3bc78c39ee03
#
_entry.id   f4c580031997f16d869c3bc78c39ee03
#
_cell.length_a   1.000
_cell.length_b   1.000
_cell.length_c   1.000
_cell.angle_alpha   90.00
_cell.angle_beta   90.00
_cell.angle_gamma   90.00
#
_symmetry.space_group_name_H-M   'P 1'
#
loop_
_entity.id
_entity.type
_entity.pdbx_description
1 polymer ?
#
loop_
_entity_poly.entity_id
_entity_poly.type
_entity_poly.pdbx_seq_one_letter_code
_entity_poly.pdbx_strand_id
1 'polypeptide(L)' 'MTEMIVALLMLVNGEIKEARIQPGYKECLAGARVAKRGLKINSNIKYQCIKSTAELEENIDGSKSIKKLILPK' A
#
# COMPACT_ATOMS: atom_id res chain seq x y z
N MET A 1 -16.11 -7.22 -1.46
CA MET A 1 -15.63 -7.41 -2.84
C MET A 1 -14.13 -7.67 -2.80
N THR A 2 -13.69 -8.71 -3.48
CA THR A 2 -12.28 -9.16 -3.44
C THR A 2 -11.67 -9.00 -4.83
N GLU A 3 -10.54 -8.30 -4.90
CA GLU A 3 -9.84 -8.06 -6.16
C GLU A 3 -8.34 -8.16 -5.96
N MET A 4 -7.63 -8.50 -7.04
CA MET A 4 -6.17 -8.40 -7.05
C MET A 4 -5.78 -6.96 -7.32
N ILE A 5 -4.95 -6.40 -6.44
CA ILE A 5 -4.54 -5.01 -6.50
C ILE A 5 -3.04 -4.87 -6.35
N VAL A 6 -2.53 -3.72 -6.73
CA VAL A 6 -1.19 -3.28 -6.35
C VAL A 6 -1.35 -2.30 -5.20
N ALA A 7 -0.63 -2.52 -4.12
CA ALA A 7 -0.73 -1.67 -2.93
C ALA A 7 0.64 -1.15 -2.51
N LEU A 8 0.66 0.10 -2.08
CA LEU A 8 1.81 0.71 -1.45
C LEU A 8 1.63 0.59 0.07
N LEU A 9 2.54 -0.13 0.70
CA LEU A 9 2.53 -0.33 2.14
C LEU A 9 3.51 0.61 2.82
N MET A 10 3.07 1.20 3.92
CA MET A 10 3.95 1.92 4.83
C MET A 10 4.15 1.06 6.07
N LEU A 11 5.39 0.63 6.30
CA LEU A 11 5.74 -0.19 7.45
C LEU A 11 6.50 0.66 8.46
N VAL A 12 6.13 0.53 9.72
CA VAL A 12 6.81 1.18 10.83
C VAL A 12 7.22 0.09 11.81
N ASN A 13 8.52 -0.03 12.07
CA ASN A 13 9.07 -1.10 12.91
C ASN A 13 8.64 -2.50 12.47
N GLY A 14 8.54 -2.71 11.13
CA GLY A 14 8.15 -4.00 10.57
C GLY A 14 6.65 -4.25 10.54
N GLU A 15 5.84 -3.33 11.03
CA GLU A 15 4.38 -3.47 11.03
C GLU A 15 3.75 -2.60 9.95
N ILE A 16 2.73 -3.13 9.28
CA ILE A 16 1.98 -2.37 8.27
C ILE A 16 1.10 -1.35 9.00
N LYS A 17 1.37 -0.07 8.80
CA LYS A 17 0.57 1.01 9.38
C LYS A 17 -0.39 1.62 8.36
N GLU A 18 -0.08 1.51 7.08
CA GLU A 18 -0.91 2.08 6.04
C GLU A 18 -0.78 1.24 4.77
N ALA A 19 -1.88 1.11 4.05
CA ALA A 19 -1.91 0.43 2.75
C ALA A 19 -2.78 1.24 1.80
N ARG A 20 -2.25 1.58 0.63
CA ARG A 20 -2.96 2.36 -0.37
C ARG A 20 -3.00 1.63 -1.70
N ILE A 21 -4.18 1.62 -2.33
CA ILE A 21 -4.35 1.04 -3.65
C ILE A 21 -3.67 1.93 -4.67
N GLN A 22 -2.88 1.32 -5.56
CA GLN A 22 -2.20 2.01 -6.65
C GLN A 22 -2.76 1.54 -7.99
N PRO A 23 -2.75 2.39 -9.03
CA PRO A 23 -3.27 2.01 -10.35
C PRO A 23 -2.42 0.95 -11.04
N GLY A 24 -1.15 0.82 -10.68
CA GLY A 24 -0.26 -0.18 -11.24
C GLY A 24 1.04 -0.27 -10.44
N TYR A 25 1.84 -1.28 -10.76
CA TYR A 25 3.10 -1.51 -10.04
C TYR A 25 4.12 -0.40 -10.29
N LYS A 26 4.17 0.10 -11.51
CA LYS A 26 5.05 1.21 -11.90
C LYS A 26 4.73 2.47 -11.09
N GLU A 27 3.46 2.79 -10.97
CA GLU A 27 2.98 3.95 -10.21
C GLU A 27 3.25 3.77 -8.73
N CYS A 28 3.14 2.54 -8.23
CA CYS A 28 3.47 2.23 -6.86
C CYS A 28 4.94 2.49 -6.56
N LEU A 29 5.83 2.04 -7.43
CA LEU A 29 7.27 2.28 -7.28
C LEU A 29 7.62 3.76 -7.32
N ALA A 30 6.99 4.51 -8.22
CA ALA A 30 7.18 5.97 -8.30
C ALA A 30 6.74 6.66 -7.02
N GLY A 31 5.57 6.29 -6.49
CA GLY A 31 5.05 6.82 -5.23
C GLY A 31 5.95 6.48 -4.05
N ALA A 32 6.48 5.26 -4.02
CA ALA A 32 7.40 4.83 -2.98
C ALA A 32 8.70 5.66 -2.98
N ARG A 33 9.23 5.97 -4.17
CA ARG A 33 10.43 6.82 -4.28
C ARG A 33 10.19 8.21 -3.71
N VAL A 34 9.06 8.82 -4.06
CA VAL A 34 8.70 10.15 -3.57
C VAL A 34 8.56 10.13 -2.05
N ALA A 35 7.89 9.12 -1.51
CA ALA A 35 7.72 8.97 -0.07
C ALA A 35 9.06 8.78 0.64
N LYS A 36 9.96 7.99 0.07
CA LYS A 36 11.27 7.73 0.66
C LYS A 36 12.17 8.96 0.72
N ARG A 37 12.00 9.92 -0.18
CA ARG A 37 12.79 11.15 -0.19
C ARG A 37 12.65 11.96 1.10
N GLY A 38 11.51 11.87 1.77
CA GLY A 38 11.27 12.57 3.02
C GLY A 38 11.76 11.84 4.25
N LEU A 39 12.28 10.63 4.12
CA LEU A 39 12.72 9.83 5.25
C LEU A 39 14.14 10.17 5.68
N LYS A 40 14.34 10.18 7.00
CA LYS A 40 15.68 10.32 7.58
C LYS A 40 16.42 8.99 7.49
N ILE A 41 17.76 9.05 7.50
CA ILE A 41 18.63 7.88 7.37
C ILE A 41 18.30 6.79 8.41
N ASN A 42 17.99 7.18 9.62
CA ASN A 42 17.69 6.25 10.72
C ASN A 42 16.19 6.03 10.93
N SER A 43 15.39 6.28 9.92
CA SER A 43 13.95 6.09 10.01
C SER A 43 13.59 4.60 10.13
N ASN A 44 12.63 4.28 10.99
CA ASN A 44 12.05 2.94 11.10
C ASN A 44 10.93 2.73 10.07
N ILE A 45 10.70 3.70 9.21
CA ILE A 45 9.64 3.67 8.20
C ILE A 45 10.19 3.07 6.92
N LYS A 46 9.47 2.10 6.36
CA LYS A 46 9.79 1.49 5.08
C LYS A 46 8.55 1.51 4.19
N TYR A 47 8.78 1.62 2.89
CA TYR A 47 7.71 1.53 1.90
C TYR A 47 7.94 0.32 1.03
N GLN A 48 6.87 -0.40 0.76
CA GLN A 48 6.92 -1.62 -0.04
C GLN A 48 5.75 -1.66 -1.01
N CYS A 49 6.03 -2.04 -2.25
CA CYS A 49 5.00 -2.29 -3.26
C CYS A 49 4.72 -3.77 -3.32
N ILE A 50 3.46 -4.14 -3.21
CA ILE A 50 3.04 -5.54 -3.34
C ILE A 50 1.91 -5.65 -4.35
N LYS A 51 1.79 -6.85 -4.92
CA LYS A 51 0.65 -7.22 -5.73
C LYS A 51 -0.04 -8.37 -4.99
N SER A 52 -1.26 -8.14 -4.55
CA SER A 52 -1.96 -9.08 -3.69
C SER A 52 -3.46 -8.98 -3.86
N THR A 53 -4.16 -10.02 -3.45
CA THR A 53 -5.60 -9.99 -3.34
C THR A 53 -5.99 -9.19 -2.10
N ALA A 54 -7.03 -8.36 -2.23
CA ALA A 54 -7.53 -7.58 -1.11
C ALA A 54 -9.04 -7.59 -1.11
N GLU A 55 -9.62 -7.57 0.07
CA GLU A 55 -11.03 -7.31 0.26
C GLU A 55 -11.23 -5.80 0.29
N LEU A 56 -12.07 -5.30 -0.61
CA LEU A 56 -12.29 -3.88 -0.80
C LEU A 56 -13.62 -3.44 -0.24
N GLU A 57 -13.67 -2.18 0.19
CA GLU A 57 -14.86 -1.53 0.68
C GLU A 57 -15.13 -0.30 -0.19
N GLU A 58 -16.38 -0.14 -0.64
CA GLU A 58 -16.77 1.00 -1.44
C GLU A 58 -17.19 2.16 -0.53
N ASN A 59 -16.62 3.33 -0.79
CA ASN A 59 -16.93 4.53 -0.03
C ASN A 59 -18.11 5.30 -0.63
N ILE A 60 -18.66 6.23 0.13
CA ILE A 60 -19.81 7.04 -0.28
C ILE A 60 -19.53 7.83 -1.56
N ASP A 61 -18.30 8.27 -1.76
CA ASP A 61 -17.90 9.04 -2.94
C ASP A 61 -17.59 8.18 -4.17
N GLY A 62 -17.80 6.87 -4.08
CA GLY A 62 -17.55 5.94 -5.17
C GLY A 62 -16.13 5.40 -5.22
N SER A 63 -15.22 5.88 -4.38
CA SER A 63 -13.87 5.35 -4.30
C SER A 63 -13.86 4.03 -3.53
N LYS A 64 -12.76 3.29 -3.65
CA LYS A 64 -12.58 2.02 -2.95
C LYS A 64 -11.42 2.11 -1.98
N SER A 65 -11.58 1.49 -0.82
CA SER A 65 -10.53 1.37 0.20
C SER A 65 -10.27 -0.09 0.48
N ILE A 66 -9.07 -0.38 0.93
CA ILE A 66 -8.71 -1.73 1.36
C ILE A 66 -9.32 -1.99 2.73
N LYS A 67 -10.23 -2.95 2.79
CA LYS A 67 -10.79 -3.41 4.06
C LYS A 67 -9.87 -4.43 4.71
N LYS A 68 -9.30 -5.32 3.90
CA LYS A 68 -8.40 -6.38 4.39
C LYS A 68 -7.46 -6.81 3.27
N LEU A 69 -6.18 -6.92 3.57
CA LEU A 69 -5.21 -7.50 2.66
C LEU A 69 -5.11 -9.00 2.89
N ILE A 70 -5.16 -9.76 1.80
CA ILE A 70 -4.95 -11.20 1.83
C ILE A 70 -3.55 -11.43 1.32
N LEU A 71 -2.60 -11.47 2.25
CA LEU A 71 -1.19 -11.64 1.91
C LEU A 71 -0.86 -13.10 1.71
N PRO A 72 -0.01 -13.44 0.72
CA PRO A 72 0.48 -14.80 0.57
C PRO A 72 1.34 -15.16 1.79
N LYS A 73 1.23 -16.38 2.21
CA LYS A 73 2.06 -16.89 3.30
C LYS A 73 3.44 -17.27 2.78
#